data_f11c18a0119e852f457921dac0c5bc6f
#
_entry.id   f11c18a0119e852f457921dac0c5bc6f
#
_cell.length_a   1.000
_cell.length_b   1.000
_cell.length_c   1.000
_cell.angle_alpha   90.00
_cell.angle_beta   90.00
_cell.angle_gamma   90.00
#
_symmetry.space_group_name_H-M   'P 1'
#
loop_
_entity.id
_entity.type
_entity.pdbx_description
1 polymer ?
#
loop_
_entity_poly.entity_id
_entity_poly.type
_entity_poly.pdbx_seq_one_letter_code
_entity_poly.pdbx_strand_id
1 'polypeptide(L)'
;MDFCAFLYPTRYGAKDIALLAEMDEVHETLSGPATQKLLERAYHDYHDVRYRNIAGISVAHLYRLRGTRVYRQHRVVCQPTRPTPVSIGERRRPDPQGRPGYLRVDTVHQGDDLDGSKGLFHINVVDEVTQWEVLIAVPQISEMYLIPALEAVLEQFPFAIRGFHSDCGSEYINHTVARLLKKLLVEQTKSRPYHSNDNGLVEAKNGAVVRKHMGHWYIGSEHAESVTQFYREYFNPYVNFHRPCAVPEIEIGEKGKRKRVYRWYATPWQVLRQLPGVAEYLKAGVTLEALDQQARAHSDTEAARQMQQAKRRLFASFESPRKWTA
;
A
#
# COMPACT_ATOMS: atom_id res chain seq x y z
N MET A 1 -29.76 41.11 -28.68
CA MET A 1 -28.37 40.76 -29.10
C MET A 1 -28.27 39.26 -29.00
N ASP A 2 -28.52 38.58 -30.14
CA ASP A 2 -28.46 37.12 -30.18
C ASP A 2 -27.01 36.67 -30.15
N PHE A 3 -26.64 35.98 -29.07
CA PHE A 3 -25.35 35.25 -29.02
C PHE A 3 -25.47 34.02 -29.91
N CYS A 4 -25.04 34.15 -31.17
CA CYS A 4 -24.82 33.02 -32.05
C CYS A 4 -23.68 32.15 -31.46
N ALA A 5 -24.03 31.09 -30.73
CA ALA A 5 -23.08 30.06 -30.31
C ALA A 5 -22.54 29.41 -31.59
N PHE A 6 -21.29 29.68 -31.93
CA PHE A 6 -20.54 28.95 -32.94
C PHE A 6 -20.43 27.48 -32.50
N LEU A 7 -21.33 26.64 -32.98
CA LEU A 7 -21.25 25.19 -32.86
C LEU A 7 -20.10 24.71 -33.76
N TYR A 8 -18.90 24.61 -33.19
CA TYR A 8 -17.85 23.88 -33.87
C TYR A 8 -18.28 22.42 -34.00
N PRO A 9 -18.22 21.83 -35.23
CA PRO A 9 -18.59 20.44 -35.44
C PRO A 9 -17.74 19.55 -34.55
N THR A 10 -18.37 18.82 -33.63
CA THR A 10 -17.68 17.85 -32.78
C THR A 10 -17.16 16.71 -33.65
N ARG A 11 -15.87 16.50 -33.71
CA ARG A 11 -15.23 15.45 -34.52
C ARG A 11 -15.73 14.05 -34.19
N TYR A 12 -16.12 13.81 -32.94
CA TYR A 12 -16.63 12.54 -32.45
C TYR A 12 -18.01 12.74 -31.84
N GLY A 13 -18.99 11.99 -32.37
CA GLY A 13 -20.39 12.06 -31.93
C GLY A 13 -20.75 11.09 -30.82
N ALA A 14 -22.02 11.06 -30.44
CA ALA A 14 -22.52 10.16 -29.39
C ALA A 14 -22.28 8.67 -29.69
N LYS A 15 -22.34 8.28 -30.99
CA LYS A 15 -22.04 6.91 -31.43
C LYS A 15 -20.56 6.53 -31.17
N ASP A 16 -19.63 7.44 -31.42
CA ASP A 16 -18.21 7.20 -31.18
C ASP A 16 -17.91 7.07 -29.69
N ILE A 17 -18.60 7.88 -28.87
CA ILE A 17 -18.48 7.83 -27.41
C ILE A 17 -19.05 6.52 -26.87
N ALA A 18 -20.15 6.02 -27.41
CA ALA A 18 -20.73 4.73 -27.03
C ALA A 18 -19.79 3.57 -27.37
N LEU A 19 -19.16 3.60 -28.57
CA LEU A 19 -18.15 2.61 -28.97
C LEU A 19 -16.91 2.64 -28.06
N LEU A 20 -16.46 3.81 -27.65
CA LEU A 20 -15.38 3.94 -26.67
C LEU A 20 -15.79 3.35 -25.33
N ALA A 21 -17.02 3.58 -24.89
CA ALA A 21 -17.53 3.04 -23.63
C ALA A 21 -17.65 1.51 -23.69
N GLU A 22 -18.14 0.95 -24.82
CA GLU A 22 -18.19 -0.50 -25.07
C GLU A 22 -16.78 -1.12 -25.04
N MET A 23 -15.80 -0.52 -25.73
CA MET A 23 -14.41 -0.97 -25.73
C MET A 23 -13.82 -0.97 -24.31
N ASP A 24 -14.05 0.10 -23.55
CA ASP A 24 -13.59 0.23 -22.19
C ASP A 24 -14.29 -0.73 -21.21
N GLU A 25 -15.53 -1.09 -21.46
CA GLU A 25 -16.26 -2.08 -20.67
C GLU A 25 -15.68 -3.47 -20.85
N VAL A 26 -15.52 -3.90 -22.08
CA VAL A 26 -15.01 -5.24 -22.41
C VAL A 26 -13.56 -5.44 -21.96
N HIS A 27 -12.74 -4.38 -21.99
CA HIS A 27 -11.32 -4.41 -21.63
C HIS A 27 -11.00 -3.80 -20.26
N GLU A 28 -12.00 -3.62 -19.38
CA GLU A 28 -11.83 -3.09 -18.01
C GLU A 28 -11.08 -1.75 -17.92
N THR A 29 -11.30 -0.87 -18.89
CA THR A 29 -10.69 0.47 -18.98
C THR A 29 -9.17 0.46 -18.94
N LEU A 30 -8.55 0.07 -19.99
CA LEU A 30 -7.10 0.15 -20.16
C LEU A 30 -6.62 1.62 -20.17
N SER A 31 -5.30 1.81 -20.10
CA SER A 31 -4.68 3.13 -20.28
C SER A 31 -5.08 3.75 -21.63
N GLY A 32 -5.13 5.07 -21.70
CA GLY A 32 -5.47 5.78 -22.95
C GLY A 32 -4.69 5.31 -24.17
N PRO A 33 -3.36 5.15 -24.11
CA PRO A 33 -2.56 4.60 -25.24
C PRO A 33 -2.96 3.17 -25.62
N ALA A 34 -3.25 2.31 -24.64
CA ALA A 34 -3.65 0.93 -24.94
C ALA A 34 -5.06 0.88 -25.58
N THR A 35 -6.01 1.65 -25.06
CA THR A 35 -7.35 1.75 -25.67
C THR A 35 -7.29 2.37 -27.05
N GLN A 36 -6.46 3.39 -27.26
CA GLN A 36 -6.23 3.96 -28.61
C GLN A 36 -5.79 2.87 -29.58
N LYS A 37 -4.83 2.03 -29.18
CA LYS A 37 -4.34 0.93 -30.00
C LYS A 37 -5.40 -0.12 -30.30
N LEU A 38 -6.29 -0.41 -29.33
CA LEU A 38 -7.43 -1.31 -29.57
C LEU A 38 -8.42 -0.75 -30.59
N LEU A 39 -8.76 0.54 -30.50
CA LEU A 39 -9.64 1.21 -31.46
C LEU A 39 -9.04 1.23 -32.88
N GLU A 40 -7.73 1.49 -32.99
CA GLU A 40 -6.98 1.41 -34.24
C GLU A 40 -7.06 0.02 -34.84
N ARG A 41 -6.76 -1.02 -34.04
CA ARG A 41 -6.78 -2.42 -34.49
C ARG A 41 -8.19 -2.89 -34.87
N ALA A 42 -9.21 -2.49 -34.13
CA ALA A 42 -10.60 -2.84 -34.42
C ALA A 42 -10.97 -2.44 -35.86
N TYR A 43 -10.53 -1.29 -36.31
CA TYR A 43 -10.79 -0.85 -37.70
C TYR A 43 -9.80 -1.39 -38.71
N HIS A 44 -8.49 -1.27 -38.45
CA HIS A 44 -7.47 -1.58 -39.48
C HIS A 44 -7.14 -3.07 -39.56
N ASP A 45 -7.10 -3.79 -38.43
CA ASP A 45 -6.71 -5.21 -38.41
C ASP A 45 -7.93 -6.14 -38.52
N TYR A 46 -9.03 -5.77 -37.84
CA TYR A 46 -10.23 -6.59 -37.78
C TYR A 46 -11.38 -6.10 -38.70
N HIS A 47 -11.17 -5.00 -39.42
CA HIS A 47 -12.09 -4.43 -40.39
C HIS A 47 -13.50 -4.10 -39.87
N ASP A 48 -13.61 -3.80 -38.54
CA ASP A 48 -14.88 -3.37 -37.97
C ASP A 48 -15.15 -1.91 -38.32
N VAL A 49 -16.01 -1.74 -39.33
CA VAL A 49 -16.36 -0.42 -39.92
C VAL A 49 -17.01 0.53 -38.90
N ARG A 50 -17.52 0.02 -37.77
CA ARG A 50 -18.10 0.86 -36.71
C ARG A 50 -17.05 1.80 -36.11
N TYR A 51 -15.80 1.36 -36.04
CA TYR A 51 -14.69 2.11 -35.44
C TYR A 51 -13.98 3.08 -36.39
N ARG A 52 -14.43 3.15 -37.69
CA ARG A 52 -13.80 3.98 -38.72
C ARG A 52 -13.49 5.40 -38.29
N ASN A 53 -14.45 6.06 -37.59
CA ASN A 53 -14.32 7.45 -37.23
C ASN A 53 -13.39 7.63 -36.00
N ILE A 54 -13.47 6.71 -35.05
CA ILE A 54 -12.76 6.82 -33.75
C ILE A 54 -11.37 6.16 -33.76
N ALA A 55 -11.04 5.32 -34.74
CA ALA A 55 -9.74 4.63 -34.82
C ALA A 55 -8.54 5.58 -34.80
N GLY A 56 -8.68 6.79 -35.33
CA GLY A 56 -7.63 7.81 -35.35
C GLY A 56 -7.68 8.80 -34.17
N ILE A 57 -8.30 8.45 -33.07
CA ILE A 57 -8.41 9.35 -31.91
C ILE A 57 -7.07 9.55 -31.22
N SER A 58 -6.74 10.77 -30.81
CA SER A 58 -5.59 11.02 -29.96
C SER A 58 -5.87 10.66 -28.51
N VAL A 59 -4.83 10.24 -27.75
CA VAL A 59 -4.93 9.89 -26.33
C VAL A 59 -5.55 11.04 -25.51
N ALA A 60 -5.13 12.29 -25.78
CA ALA A 60 -5.67 13.46 -25.09
C ALA A 60 -7.18 13.66 -25.37
N HIS A 61 -7.63 13.37 -26.59
CA HIS A 61 -9.04 13.47 -26.94
C HIS A 61 -9.85 12.31 -26.35
N LEU A 62 -9.29 11.11 -26.32
CA LEU A 62 -9.87 9.94 -25.68
C LEU A 62 -10.20 10.22 -24.20
N TYR A 63 -9.24 10.77 -23.45
CA TYR A 63 -9.49 11.15 -22.06
C TYR A 63 -10.56 12.25 -21.92
N ARG A 64 -10.65 13.19 -22.86
CA ARG A 64 -11.72 14.18 -22.89
C ARG A 64 -13.09 13.53 -23.09
N LEU A 65 -13.20 12.56 -24.00
CA LEU A 65 -14.45 11.83 -24.25
C LEU A 65 -14.86 11.01 -23.01
N ARG A 66 -13.95 10.36 -22.33
CA ARG A 66 -14.22 9.67 -21.04
C ARG A 66 -14.77 10.60 -19.96
N GLY A 67 -14.44 11.90 -20.02
CA GLY A 67 -14.97 12.93 -19.13
C GLY A 67 -16.39 13.42 -19.47
N THR A 68 -16.96 13.05 -20.61
CA THR A 68 -18.25 13.55 -21.07
C THR A 68 -19.44 12.92 -20.34
N ARG A 69 -20.57 13.66 -20.29
CA ARG A 69 -21.83 13.14 -19.72
C ARG A 69 -22.33 11.93 -20.51
N VAL A 70 -22.20 11.94 -21.84
CA VAL A 70 -22.62 10.84 -22.71
C VAL A 70 -21.86 9.56 -22.38
N TYR A 71 -20.54 9.63 -22.25
CA TYR A 71 -19.74 8.46 -21.84
C TYR A 71 -20.18 7.89 -20.48
N ARG A 72 -20.41 8.76 -19.50
CA ARG A 72 -20.86 8.35 -18.16
C ARG A 72 -22.28 7.74 -18.12
N GLN A 73 -23.12 8.03 -19.13
CA GLN A 73 -24.42 7.41 -19.27
C GLN A 73 -24.34 5.96 -19.80
N HIS A 74 -23.31 5.65 -20.59
CA HIS A 74 -23.08 4.31 -21.13
C HIS A 74 -22.25 3.43 -20.20
N ARG A 75 -21.73 3.98 -19.12
CA ARG A 75 -20.86 3.24 -18.20
C ARG A 75 -21.09 3.65 -16.75
N VAL A 76 -21.26 2.65 -15.88
CA VAL A 76 -21.16 2.85 -14.43
C VAL A 76 -19.67 3.06 -14.10
N VAL A 77 -19.21 4.31 -14.15
CA VAL A 77 -17.90 4.68 -13.67
C VAL A 77 -18.01 4.73 -12.15
N CYS A 78 -17.39 3.78 -11.43
CA CYS A 78 -17.05 4.00 -10.05
C CYS A 78 -16.20 5.27 -9.99
N GLN A 79 -16.81 6.38 -9.56
CA GLN A 79 -16.01 7.58 -9.32
C GLN A 79 -15.10 7.26 -8.14
N PRO A 80 -13.76 7.39 -8.29
CA PRO A 80 -12.92 7.38 -7.13
C PRO A 80 -13.46 8.44 -6.17
N THR A 81 -13.73 8.05 -4.93
CA THR A 81 -14.14 8.98 -3.88
C THR A 81 -13.12 10.11 -3.88
N ARG A 82 -13.57 11.34 -4.13
CA ARG A 82 -12.69 12.50 -4.03
C ARG A 82 -12.28 12.59 -2.57
N PRO A 83 -10.98 12.47 -2.24
CA PRO A 83 -10.56 12.63 -0.87
C PRO A 83 -10.98 14.03 -0.43
N THR A 84 -11.78 14.09 0.63
CA THR A 84 -12.11 15.37 1.27
C THR A 84 -10.78 15.98 1.70
N PRO A 85 -10.45 17.22 1.34
CA PRO A 85 -9.20 17.84 1.76
C PRO A 85 -9.25 18.07 3.27
N VAL A 86 -8.73 17.11 4.03
CA VAL A 86 -8.62 17.23 5.48
C VAL A 86 -7.28 17.89 5.78
N SER A 87 -7.30 18.97 6.56
CA SER A 87 -6.10 19.70 7.00
C SER A 87 -5.36 18.98 8.14
N ILE A 88 -5.20 17.66 8.03
CA ILE A 88 -4.50 16.81 8.99
C ILE A 88 -3.20 16.31 8.35
N GLY A 89 -2.11 16.38 9.10
CA GLY A 89 -0.77 15.98 8.66
C GLY A 89 -0.15 16.92 7.64
N GLU A 90 1.14 17.10 7.74
CA GLU A 90 1.92 17.94 6.81
C GLU A 90 2.24 17.18 5.52
N ARG A 91 2.05 17.83 4.37
CA ARG A 91 2.40 17.24 3.07
C ARG A 91 3.87 17.39 2.78
N ARG A 92 4.68 16.52 3.31
CA ARG A 92 6.11 16.46 3.02
C ARG A 92 6.67 15.06 3.14
N ARG A 93 7.78 14.82 2.49
CA ARG A 93 8.54 13.60 2.71
C ARG A 93 9.15 13.64 4.11
N PRO A 94 9.05 12.56 4.91
CA PRO A 94 9.78 12.45 6.17
C PRO A 94 11.29 12.59 5.97
N ASP A 95 11.94 13.25 6.89
CA ASP A 95 13.40 13.34 6.96
C ASP A 95 13.90 12.84 8.33
N PRO A 96 14.17 11.55 8.46
CA PRO A 96 14.57 10.94 9.72
C PRO A 96 15.99 11.33 10.15
N GLN A 97 16.81 11.90 9.27
CA GLN A 97 18.20 12.30 9.57
C GLN A 97 19.02 11.17 10.20
N GLY A 98 18.82 9.94 9.76
CA GLY A 98 19.49 8.76 10.29
C GLY A 98 18.99 8.26 11.66
N ARG A 99 17.93 8.86 12.22
CA ARG A 99 17.34 8.47 13.51
C ARG A 99 16.15 7.52 13.30
N PRO A 100 16.06 6.39 14.04
CA PRO A 100 14.92 5.49 13.97
C PRO A 100 13.67 6.13 14.58
N GLY A 101 12.49 5.54 14.29
CA GLY A 101 11.22 6.01 14.80
C GLY A 101 10.38 6.80 13.81
N TYR A 102 10.79 6.92 12.55
CA TYR A 102 10.01 7.53 11.48
C TYR A 102 9.34 6.44 10.63
N LEU A 103 8.08 6.18 10.91
CA LEU A 103 7.32 5.07 10.37
C LEU A 103 6.66 5.38 9.03
N ARG A 104 6.68 4.43 8.12
CA ARG A 104 5.89 4.36 6.89
C ARG A 104 4.77 3.36 7.08
N VAL A 105 3.55 3.76 6.80
CA VAL A 105 2.36 2.94 7.04
C VAL A 105 1.56 2.79 5.76
N ASP A 106 1.12 1.57 5.51
CA ASP A 106 0.23 1.24 4.41
C ASP A 106 -0.68 0.07 4.75
N THR A 107 -1.76 -0.06 4.01
CA THR A 107 -2.76 -1.11 4.19
C THR A 107 -2.79 -2.03 2.98
N VAL A 108 -2.79 -3.34 3.21
CA VAL A 108 -2.89 -4.36 2.16
C VAL A 108 -4.17 -5.16 2.33
N HIS A 109 -5.08 -5.04 1.39
CA HIS A 109 -6.34 -5.79 1.37
C HIS A 109 -6.11 -7.24 0.92
N GLN A 110 -6.65 -8.22 1.63
CA GLN A 110 -6.42 -9.66 1.40
C GLN A 110 -7.53 -10.32 0.55
N GLY A 111 -7.80 -9.73 -0.61
CA GLY A 111 -8.73 -10.30 -1.59
C GLY A 111 -10.21 -10.11 -1.25
N ASP A 112 -11.06 -10.45 -2.21
CA ASP A 112 -12.51 -10.48 -2.07
C ASP A 112 -13.02 -11.90 -2.36
N ASP A 113 -14.09 -12.32 -1.69
CA ASP A 113 -14.76 -13.60 -2.00
C ASP A 113 -15.68 -13.44 -3.22
N LEU A 114 -16.12 -14.56 -3.76
CA LEU A 114 -17.03 -14.61 -4.93
C LEU A 114 -18.40 -13.95 -4.67
N ASP A 115 -18.84 -13.88 -3.43
CA ASP A 115 -20.07 -13.20 -3.00
C ASP A 115 -19.88 -11.68 -2.77
N GLY A 116 -18.64 -11.16 -2.98
CA GLY A 116 -18.28 -9.77 -2.76
C GLY A 116 -17.90 -9.41 -1.32
N SER A 117 -17.84 -10.41 -0.42
CA SER A 117 -17.34 -10.22 0.95
C SER A 117 -15.85 -9.85 0.91
N LYS A 118 -15.48 -8.80 1.63
CA LYS A 118 -14.09 -8.35 1.70
C LYS A 118 -13.29 -9.21 2.68
N GLY A 119 -12.08 -9.59 2.24
CA GLY A 119 -11.11 -10.21 3.13
C GLY A 119 -10.57 -9.25 4.18
N LEU A 120 -9.79 -9.79 5.12
CA LEU A 120 -9.10 -9.00 6.13
C LEU A 120 -8.12 -8.01 5.51
N PHE A 121 -7.66 -7.06 6.31
CA PHE A 121 -6.67 -6.07 5.93
C PHE A 121 -5.40 -6.23 6.77
N HIS A 122 -4.24 -6.19 6.11
CA HIS A 122 -2.95 -6.12 6.79
C HIS A 122 -2.52 -4.66 6.89
N ILE A 123 -2.20 -4.22 8.10
CA ILE A 123 -1.54 -2.95 8.35
C ILE A 123 -0.04 -3.24 8.42
N ASN A 124 0.71 -2.67 7.48
CA ASN A 124 2.15 -2.82 7.40
C ASN A 124 2.82 -1.52 7.81
N VAL A 125 3.69 -1.60 8.80
CA VAL A 125 4.38 -0.44 9.38
C VAL A 125 5.89 -0.68 9.38
N VAL A 126 6.63 0.20 8.73
CA VAL A 126 8.07 0.05 8.50
C VAL A 126 8.82 1.30 8.93
N ASP A 127 9.86 1.17 9.74
CA ASP A 127 10.77 2.27 10.06
C ASP A 127 11.67 2.63 8.86
N GLU A 128 11.79 3.92 8.56
CA GLU A 128 12.52 4.42 7.39
C GLU A 128 14.03 4.13 7.46
N VAL A 129 14.61 4.08 8.65
CA VAL A 129 16.06 3.99 8.87
C VAL A 129 16.52 2.54 9.02
N THR A 130 15.89 1.81 9.93
CA THR A 130 16.28 0.45 10.25
C THR A 130 15.60 -0.61 9.39
N GLN A 131 14.51 -0.23 8.71
CA GLN A 131 13.57 -1.14 8.06
C GLN A 131 12.89 -2.12 9.02
N TRP A 132 12.90 -1.82 10.35
CA TRP A 132 12.11 -2.58 11.30
C TRP A 132 10.65 -2.58 10.89
N GLU A 133 10.07 -3.76 10.79
CA GLU A 133 8.75 -3.96 10.18
C GLU A 133 7.81 -4.66 11.16
N VAL A 134 6.64 -4.11 11.34
CA VAL A 134 5.59 -4.68 12.19
C VAL A 134 4.31 -4.80 11.38
N LEU A 135 3.77 -6.02 11.34
CA LEU A 135 2.48 -6.31 10.72
C LEU A 135 1.44 -6.65 11.77
N ILE A 136 0.22 -6.24 11.48
CA ILE A 136 -0.98 -6.63 12.19
C ILE A 136 -2.13 -6.81 11.18
N ALA A 137 -3.11 -7.64 11.49
CA ALA A 137 -4.30 -7.80 10.68
C ALA A 137 -5.53 -7.25 11.40
N VAL A 138 -6.45 -6.63 10.63
CA VAL A 138 -7.74 -6.16 11.14
C VAL A 138 -8.86 -6.66 10.23
N PRO A 139 -10.06 -6.92 10.78
CA PRO A 139 -11.18 -7.42 9.99
C PRO A 139 -11.74 -6.36 9.04
N GLN A 140 -11.60 -5.09 9.38
CA GLN A 140 -12.16 -3.98 8.63
C GLN A 140 -11.37 -2.70 8.90
N ILE A 141 -11.29 -1.82 7.92
CA ILE A 141 -10.72 -0.48 8.08
C ILE A 141 -11.81 0.46 8.64
N SER A 142 -11.83 0.56 9.95
CA SER A 142 -12.66 1.51 10.70
C SER A 142 -11.92 1.98 11.94
N GLU A 143 -12.29 3.13 12.50
CA GLU A 143 -11.64 3.69 13.69
C GLU A 143 -11.64 2.70 14.88
N MET A 144 -12.72 1.92 15.04
CA MET A 144 -12.87 0.94 16.10
C MET A 144 -11.79 -0.15 16.07
N TYR A 145 -11.39 -0.61 14.88
CA TYR A 145 -10.35 -1.63 14.71
C TYR A 145 -8.96 -1.02 14.53
N LEU A 146 -8.88 0.13 13.83
CA LEU A 146 -7.60 0.73 13.46
C LEU A 146 -6.87 1.31 14.67
N ILE A 147 -7.57 1.96 15.62
CA ILE A 147 -6.92 2.60 16.77
C ILE A 147 -6.26 1.58 17.68
N PRO A 148 -6.94 0.52 18.17
CA PRO A 148 -6.28 -0.52 18.96
C PRO A 148 -5.14 -1.23 18.20
N ALA A 149 -5.32 -1.42 16.89
CA ALA A 149 -4.30 -2.02 16.06
C ALA A 149 -3.04 -1.15 15.96
N LEU A 150 -3.18 0.16 15.76
CA LEU A 150 -2.06 1.10 15.73
C LEU A 150 -1.36 1.16 17.09
N GLU A 151 -2.09 1.20 18.21
CA GLU A 151 -1.50 1.13 19.55
C GLU A 151 -0.65 -0.14 19.72
N ALA A 152 -1.21 -1.31 19.39
CA ALA A 152 -0.51 -2.60 19.47
C ALA A 152 0.70 -2.70 18.52
N VAL A 153 0.64 -2.05 17.35
CA VAL A 153 1.77 -1.96 16.41
C VAL A 153 2.88 -1.09 16.99
N LEU A 154 2.51 0.12 17.46
CA LEU A 154 3.50 1.06 17.99
C LEU A 154 4.23 0.50 19.20
N GLU A 155 3.59 -0.34 20.02
CA GLU A 155 4.21 -1.02 21.16
C GLU A 155 5.32 -2.00 20.75
N GLN A 156 5.22 -2.65 19.58
CA GLN A 156 6.18 -3.65 19.12
C GLN A 156 7.51 -3.08 18.58
N PHE A 157 7.59 -1.77 18.37
CA PHE A 157 8.87 -1.15 18.02
C PHE A 157 9.75 -0.99 19.26
N PRO A 158 11.04 -1.36 19.21
CA PRO A 158 11.93 -1.28 20.38
C PRO A 158 12.38 0.16 20.68
N PHE A 159 12.13 1.11 19.82
CA PHE A 159 12.56 2.51 19.93
C PHE A 159 11.37 3.48 19.99
N ALA A 160 11.64 4.69 20.46
CA ALA A 160 10.64 5.76 20.53
C ALA A 160 10.17 6.17 19.11
N ILE A 161 8.86 6.27 18.93
CA ILE A 161 8.26 6.70 17.67
C ILE A 161 8.26 8.22 17.61
N ARG A 162 8.71 8.78 16.49
CA ARG A 162 8.88 10.22 16.26
C ARG A 162 8.01 10.73 15.13
N GLY A 163 7.81 9.93 14.08
CA GLY A 163 7.05 10.30 12.91
C GLY A 163 6.19 9.16 12.38
N PHE A 164 5.04 9.51 11.83
CA PHE A 164 4.08 8.62 11.21
C PHE A 164 3.72 9.18 9.84
N HIS A 165 4.08 8.46 8.79
CA HIS A 165 3.83 8.84 7.42
C HIS A 165 2.96 7.81 6.73
N SER A 166 1.86 8.26 6.15
CA SER A 166 0.98 7.43 5.32
C SER A 166 0.78 8.07 3.95
N ASP A 167 0.14 7.36 3.06
CA ASP A 167 -0.46 7.97 1.88
C ASP A 167 -1.60 8.93 2.27
N CYS A 168 -2.36 9.42 1.29
CA CYS A 168 -3.48 10.33 1.56
C CYS A 168 -4.80 9.57 1.87
N GLY A 169 -4.73 8.28 2.22
CA GLY A 169 -5.88 7.48 2.57
C GLY A 169 -6.63 8.03 3.81
N SER A 170 -7.96 8.04 3.75
CA SER A 170 -8.80 8.57 4.83
C SER A 170 -8.70 7.74 6.11
N GLU A 171 -8.27 6.49 6.01
CA GLU A 171 -8.06 5.58 7.14
C GLU A 171 -7.01 6.09 8.13
N TYR A 172 -5.94 6.74 7.63
CA TYR A 172 -4.87 7.29 8.46
C TYR A 172 -4.95 8.81 8.60
N ILE A 173 -5.59 9.50 7.65
CA ILE A 173 -5.74 10.96 7.65
C ILE A 173 -7.12 11.34 8.18
N ASN A 174 -7.34 11.05 9.47
CA ASN A 174 -8.56 11.41 10.18
C ASN A 174 -8.25 11.99 11.57
N HIS A 175 -9.26 12.62 12.20
CA HIS A 175 -9.09 13.30 13.49
C HIS A 175 -8.76 12.36 14.65
N THR A 176 -9.19 11.10 14.61
CA THR A 176 -8.97 10.13 15.70
C THR A 176 -7.53 9.64 15.68
N VAL A 177 -7.00 9.26 14.52
CA VAL A 177 -5.58 8.93 14.36
C VAL A 177 -4.69 10.13 14.69
N ALA A 178 -5.04 11.33 14.21
CA ALA A 178 -4.29 12.55 14.54
C ALA A 178 -4.25 12.83 16.04
N ARG A 179 -5.34 12.57 16.75
CA ARG A 179 -5.44 12.74 18.23
C ARG A 179 -4.56 11.73 18.95
N LEU A 180 -4.56 10.47 18.52
CA LEU A 180 -3.67 9.43 19.05
C LEU A 180 -2.20 9.84 18.87
N LEU A 181 -1.78 10.19 17.64
CA LEU A 181 -0.41 10.56 17.35
C LEU A 181 0.03 11.81 18.11
N LYS A 182 -0.86 12.82 18.22
CA LYS A 182 -0.60 14.02 19.03
C LYS A 182 -0.41 13.69 20.52
N LYS A 183 -1.23 12.79 21.07
CA LYS A 183 -1.09 12.33 22.48
C LYS A 183 0.26 11.66 22.70
N LEU A 184 0.77 10.94 21.71
CA LEU A 184 2.06 10.27 21.74
C LEU A 184 3.24 11.17 21.32
N LEU A 185 3.01 12.45 21.04
CA LEU A 185 4.00 13.41 20.51
C LEU A 185 4.64 12.95 19.19
N VAL A 186 3.91 12.19 18.37
CA VAL A 186 4.35 11.68 17.09
C VAL A 186 3.95 12.65 15.98
N GLU A 187 4.93 13.03 15.16
CA GLU A 187 4.70 13.89 14.00
C GLU A 187 3.94 13.14 12.91
N GLN A 188 2.80 13.68 12.46
CA GLN A 188 2.03 13.11 11.37
C GLN A 188 2.33 13.82 10.06
N THR A 189 2.79 13.05 9.06
CA THR A 189 3.01 13.52 7.69
C THR A 189 2.23 12.66 6.70
N LYS A 190 2.01 13.19 5.50
CA LYS A 190 1.34 12.47 4.40
C LYS A 190 2.03 12.70 3.07
N SER A 191 1.88 11.77 2.15
CA SER A 191 2.47 11.83 0.82
C SER A 191 2.05 13.08 0.06
N ARG A 192 2.97 13.62 -0.73
CA ARG A 192 2.69 14.73 -1.63
C ARG A 192 1.91 14.24 -2.85
N PRO A 193 0.99 15.04 -3.40
CA PRO A 193 0.28 14.67 -4.63
C PRO A 193 1.27 14.36 -5.76
N TYR A 194 1.02 13.29 -6.50
CA TYR A 194 1.83 12.85 -7.65
C TYR A 194 3.29 12.48 -7.34
N HIS A 195 3.64 12.23 -6.06
CA HIS A 195 4.95 11.74 -5.63
C HIS A 195 4.86 10.31 -5.09
N SER A 196 4.72 9.33 -5.99
CA SER A 196 4.61 7.89 -5.65
C SER A 196 5.78 7.36 -4.81
N ASN A 197 6.95 7.99 -4.88
CA ASN A 197 8.12 7.58 -4.12
C ASN A 197 8.08 8.00 -2.63
N ASP A 198 7.11 8.81 -2.21
CA ASP A 198 7.04 9.25 -0.81
C ASP A 198 6.68 8.11 0.14
N ASN A 199 5.95 7.08 -0.32
CA ASN A 199 5.64 5.86 0.46
C ASN A 199 6.27 4.57 -0.10
N GLY A 200 7.17 4.68 -1.08
CA GLY A 200 7.74 3.55 -1.82
C GLY A 200 8.47 2.49 -0.98
N LEU A 201 8.92 2.80 0.24
CA LEU A 201 9.53 1.81 1.13
C LEU A 201 8.50 0.76 1.58
N VAL A 202 7.38 1.19 2.14
CA VAL A 202 6.35 0.26 2.63
C VAL A 202 5.64 -0.43 1.48
N GLU A 203 5.43 0.24 0.34
CA GLU A 203 4.90 -0.38 -0.87
C GLU A 203 5.79 -1.54 -1.36
N ALA A 204 7.11 -1.35 -1.38
CA ALA A 204 8.06 -2.42 -1.71
C ALA A 204 7.99 -3.59 -0.71
N LYS A 205 7.81 -3.30 0.58
CA LYS A 205 7.62 -4.31 1.63
C LYS A 205 6.28 -5.04 1.49
N ASN A 206 5.22 -4.37 1.06
CA ASN A 206 3.93 -5.02 0.78
C ASN A 206 4.08 -6.18 -0.22
N GLY A 207 4.86 -5.98 -1.29
CA GLY A 207 5.18 -7.04 -2.25
C GLY A 207 6.14 -8.10 -1.69
N ALA A 208 7.27 -7.66 -1.17
CA ALA A 208 8.38 -8.52 -0.76
C ALA A 208 8.14 -9.28 0.55
N VAL A 209 7.22 -8.82 1.39
CA VAL A 209 6.93 -9.38 2.70
C VAL A 209 5.48 -9.86 2.77
N VAL A 210 4.49 -8.96 2.72
CA VAL A 210 3.09 -9.33 2.91
C VAL A 210 2.62 -10.29 1.81
N ARG A 211 2.66 -9.88 0.55
CA ARG A 211 2.16 -10.70 -0.57
C ARG A 211 2.96 -11.98 -0.78
N LYS A 212 4.26 -11.95 -0.56
CA LYS A 212 5.11 -13.15 -0.65
C LYS A 212 4.71 -14.23 0.34
N HIS A 213 4.29 -13.86 1.55
CA HIS A 213 3.98 -14.82 2.61
C HIS A 213 2.50 -15.13 2.75
N MET A 214 1.62 -14.16 2.55
CA MET A 214 0.17 -14.32 2.69
C MET A 214 -0.55 -14.60 1.37
N GLY A 215 0.09 -14.32 0.23
CA GLY A 215 -0.50 -14.52 -1.11
C GLY A 215 -1.48 -13.42 -1.50
N HIS A 216 -2.28 -13.72 -2.53
CA HIS A 216 -3.29 -12.80 -3.09
C HIS A 216 -4.72 -13.33 -2.95
N TRP A 217 -4.89 -14.56 -2.43
CA TRP A 217 -6.22 -15.16 -2.25
C TRP A 217 -6.98 -14.51 -1.10
N TYR A 218 -8.27 -14.73 -1.11
CA TYR A 218 -9.16 -14.31 -0.05
C TYR A 218 -8.84 -14.98 1.28
N ILE A 219 -8.76 -14.20 2.34
CA ILE A 219 -8.75 -14.66 3.74
C ILE A 219 -9.85 -13.89 4.46
N GLY A 220 -10.84 -14.60 5.01
CA GLY A 220 -11.99 -13.99 5.66
C GLY A 220 -11.61 -13.08 6.82
N SER A 221 -12.42 -12.06 7.03
CA SER A 221 -12.21 -11.04 8.08
C SER A 221 -12.22 -11.65 9.49
N GLU A 222 -12.91 -12.76 9.70
CA GLU A 222 -12.97 -13.52 10.96
C GLU A 222 -11.63 -14.10 11.40
N HIS A 223 -10.68 -14.23 10.47
CA HIS A 223 -9.33 -14.74 10.74
C HIS A 223 -8.33 -13.65 11.17
N ALA A 224 -8.75 -12.38 11.25
CA ALA A 224 -7.84 -11.26 11.51
C ALA A 224 -7.07 -11.42 12.84
N GLU A 225 -7.71 -11.92 13.89
CA GLU A 225 -7.07 -12.15 15.19
C GLU A 225 -6.02 -13.27 15.11
N SER A 226 -6.35 -14.40 14.49
CA SER A 226 -5.40 -15.51 14.31
C SER A 226 -4.19 -15.12 13.47
N VAL A 227 -4.41 -14.30 12.42
CA VAL A 227 -3.33 -13.74 11.59
C VAL A 227 -2.48 -12.76 12.41
N THR A 228 -3.09 -11.93 13.24
CA THR A 228 -2.38 -11.00 14.14
C THR A 228 -1.52 -11.73 15.15
N GLN A 229 -2.04 -12.81 15.75
CA GLN A 229 -1.28 -13.65 16.66
C GLN A 229 -0.07 -14.28 15.95
N PHE A 230 -0.26 -14.85 14.75
CA PHE A 230 0.84 -15.37 13.94
C PHE A 230 1.91 -14.30 13.65
N TYR A 231 1.49 -13.08 13.29
CA TYR A 231 2.41 -11.98 13.06
C TYR A 231 3.22 -11.66 14.31
N ARG A 232 2.56 -11.48 15.44
CA ARG A 232 3.21 -11.09 16.69
C ARG A 232 4.19 -12.13 17.20
N GLU A 233 3.83 -13.43 17.15
CA GLU A 233 4.60 -14.51 17.77
C GLU A 233 5.73 -15.05 16.87
N TYR A 234 5.52 -15.06 15.55
CA TYR A 234 6.43 -15.74 14.64
C TYR A 234 6.96 -14.84 13.52
N PHE A 235 6.10 -14.08 12.88
CA PHE A 235 6.45 -13.41 11.65
C PHE A 235 7.21 -12.10 11.88
N ASN A 236 6.74 -11.21 12.77
CA ASN A 236 7.44 -9.96 13.10
C ASN A 236 8.82 -10.23 13.72
N PRO A 237 9.00 -11.19 14.65
CA PRO A 237 10.33 -11.58 15.10
C PRO A 237 11.22 -12.08 13.94
N TYR A 238 10.70 -12.95 13.08
CA TYR A 238 11.46 -13.48 11.95
C TYR A 238 11.94 -12.37 11.00
N VAL A 239 11.07 -11.45 10.58
CA VAL A 239 11.46 -10.39 9.63
C VAL A 239 12.43 -9.39 10.22
N ASN A 240 12.41 -9.17 11.53
CA ASN A 240 13.25 -8.17 12.19
C ASN A 240 14.60 -8.71 12.67
N PHE A 241 14.66 -9.95 13.11
CA PHE A 241 15.88 -10.53 13.68
C PHE A 241 16.60 -11.49 12.75
N HIS A 242 15.89 -12.14 11.81
CA HIS A 242 16.41 -13.28 11.06
C HIS A 242 16.31 -13.16 9.53
N ARG A 243 15.63 -12.14 9.01
CA ARG A 243 15.48 -11.95 7.57
C ARG A 243 16.26 -10.74 7.08
N PRO A 244 17.44 -10.94 6.44
CA PRO A 244 18.18 -9.82 5.87
C PRO A 244 17.39 -9.10 4.77
N CYS A 245 17.52 -7.80 4.72
CA CYS A 245 17.02 -6.95 3.66
C CYS A 245 18.13 -6.05 3.11
N ALA A 246 17.97 -5.56 1.89
CA ALA A 246 18.91 -4.64 1.30
C ALA A 246 18.88 -3.29 2.04
N VAL A 247 20.02 -2.84 2.52
CA VAL A 247 20.14 -1.59 3.28
C VAL A 247 20.53 -0.45 2.34
N PRO A 248 19.74 0.65 2.28
CA PRO A 248 20.06 1.77 1.42
C PRO A 248 21.19 2.62 1.99
N GLU A 249 22.14 2.95 1.15
CA GLU A 249 23.15 3.98 1.39
C GLU A 249 22.85 5.21 0.51
N ILE A 250 23.13 6.41 1.00
CA ILE A 250 22.93 7.63 0.24
C ILE A 250 24.25 8.08 -0.35
N GLU A 251 24.39 8.00 -1.66
CA GLU A 251 25.47 8.61 -2.41
C GLU A 251 25.09 10.00 -2.90
N ILE A 252 26.02 10.93 -2.78
CA ILE A 252 25.88 12.27 -3.34
C ILE A 252 26.67 12.28 -4.65
N GLY A 253 25.96 12.33 -5.79
CA GLY A 253 26.58 12.44 -7.11
C GLY A 253 27.23 13.80 -7.33
N GLU A 254 28.05 13.94 -8.38
CA GLU A 254 28.81 15.15 -8.76
C GLU A 254 27.96 16.43 -8.85
N LYS A 255 26.65 16.31 -9.10
CA LYS A 255 25.72 17.46 -9.16
C LYS A 255 24.90 17.65 -7.87
N GLY A 256 25.36 17.12 -6.72
CA GLY A 256 24.65 17.20 -5.44
C GLY A 256 23.37 16.36 -5.37
N LYS A 257 23.07 15.53 -6.40
CA LYS A 257 21.88 14.69 -6.45
C LYS A 257 22.07 13.46 -5.57
N ARG A 258 21.20 13.30 -4.58
CA ARG A 258 21.19 12.13 -3.69
C ARG A 258 20.65 10.91 -4.45
N LYS A 259 21.41 9.80 -4.45
CA LYS A 259 21.02 8.51 -5.02
C LYS A 259 21.07 7.46 -3.93
N ARG A 260 20.03 6.61 -3.84
CA ARG A 260 20.06 5.42 -2.99
C ARG A 260 20.75 4.30 -3.74
N VAL A 261 21.74 3.67 -3.10
CA VAL A 261 22.43 2.46 -3.58
C VAL A 261 22.28 1.36 -2.55
N TYR A 262 22.28 0.10 -2.95
CA TYR A 262 22.04 -1.06 -2.10
C TYR A 262 23.21 -2.03 -2.26
N ARG A 263 24.21 -1.88 -1.40
CA ARG A 263 25.47 -2.64 -1.51
C ARG A 263 25.59 -3.79 -0.54
N TRP A 264 24.84 -3.76 0.54
CA TRP A 264 24.91 -4.77 1.60
C TRP A 264 23.54 -5.14 2.13
N TYR A 265 23.50 -6.29 2.81
CA TYR A 265 22.30 -6.86 3.38
C TYR A 265 22.47 -7.05 4.88
N ALA A 266 21.46 -6.71 5.66
CA ALA A 266 21.42 -6.92 7.09
C ALA A 266 19.99 -7.12 7.58
N THR A 267 19.81 -7.72 8.75
CA THR A 267 18.51 -7.71 9.42
C THR A 267 18.22 -6.31 9.99
N PRO A 268 16.94 -5.93 10.13
CA PRO A 268 16.57 -4.67 10.80
C PRO A 268 17.24 -4.50 12.17
N TRP A 269 17.36 -5.58 12.96
CA TRP A 269 18.09 -5.56 14.21
C TRP A 269 19.58 -5.22 14.04
N GLN A 270 20.26 -5.81 13.08
CA GLN A 270 21.67 -5.51 12.82
C GLN A 270 21.87 -4.04 12.40
N VAL A 271 20.94 -3.48 11.63
CA VAL A 271 20.97 -2.06 11.25
C VAL A 271 20.75 -1.19 12.49
N LEU A 272 19.74 -1.47 13.30
CA LEU A 272 19.45 -0.73 14.52
C LEU A 272 20.66 -0.73 15.46
N ARG A 273 21.25 -1.89 15.68
CA ARG A 273 22.40 -2.08 16.60
C ARG A 273 23.64 -1.29 16.19
N GLN A 274 23.82 -1.04 14.90
CA GLN A 274 24.96 -0.29 14.36
C GLN A 274 24.77 1.23 14.40
N LEU A 275 23.59 1.73 14.77
CA LEU A 275 23.36 3.18 14.83
C LEU A 275 24.18 3.79 15.96
N PRO A 276 24.83 4.94 15.69
CA PRO A 276 25.51 5.69 16.75
C PRO A 276 24.51 6.10 17.85
N GLY A 277 24.85 5.87 19.12
CA GLY A 277 24.01 6.24 20.24
C GLY A 277 22.69 5.44 20.32
N VAL A 278 22.66 4.22 19.82
CA VAL A 278 21.46 3.38 19.72
C VAL A 278 20.66 3.30 21.04
N ALA A 279 21.32 3.23 22.18
CA ALA A 279 20.67 3.16 23.49
C ALA A 279 19.74 4.37 23.77
N GLU A 280 20.04 5.53 23.22
CA GLU A 280 19.23 6.76 23.39
C GLU A 280 17.91 6.72 22.60
N TYR A 281 17.82 5.82 21.62
CA TYR A 281 16.59 5.67 20.82
C TYR A 281 15.63 4.65 21.41
N LEU A 282 16.14 3.73 22.26
CA LEU A 282 15.31 2.66 22.82
C LEU A 282 14.23 3.19 23.76
N LYS A 283 13.11 2.51 23.81
CA LYS A 283 12.05 2.78 24.78
C LYS A 283 12.50 2.43 26.18
N ALA A 284 11.89 3.08 27.17
CA ALA A 284 12.08 2.73 28.57
C ALA A 284 11.78 1.23 28.79
N GLY A 285 12.71 0.53 29.45
CA GLY A 285 12.60 -0.91 29.73
C GLY A 285 13.05 -1.83 28.59
N VAL A 286 13.41 -1.31 27.41
CA VAL A 286 14.02 -2.07 26.33
C VAL A 286 15.54 -1.90 26.39
N THR A 287 16.28 -3.02 26.39
CA THR A 287 17.75 -2.99 26.41
C THR A 287 18.35 -3.70 25.21
N LEU A 288 19.58 -3.33 24.85
CA LEU A 288 20.32 -3.98 23.77
C LEU A 288 20.58 -5.47 24.07
N GLU A 289 20.83 -5.78 25.33
CA GLU A 289 21.07 -7.16 25.79
C GLU A 289 19.83 -8.03 25.59
N ALA A 290 18.63 -7.53 25.92
CA ALA A 290 17.38 -8.26 25.70
C ALA A 290 17.11 -8.49 24.20
N LEU A 291 17.37 -7.50 23.35
CA LEU A 291 17.23 -7.64 21.90
C LEU A 291 18.29 -8.58 21.31
N ASP A 292 19.54 -8.53 21.78
CA ASP A 292 20.59 -9.48 21.40
C ASP A 292 20.25 -10.92 21.82
N GLN A 293 19.69 -11.09 23.01
CA GLN A 293 19.23 -12.41 23.48
C GLN A 293 18.11 -12.94 22.58
N GLN A 294 17.15 -12.11 22.21
CA GLN A 294 16.08 -12.49 21.28
C GLN A 294 16.63 -12.87 19.90
N ALA A 295 17.57 -12.09 19.37
CA ALA A 295 18.20 -12.37 18.07
C ALA A 295 19.00 -13.67 18.06
N ARG A 296 19.56 -14.08 19.20
CA ARG A 296 20.37 -15.30 19.34
C ARG A 296 19.60 -16.52 19.83
N ALA A 297 18.34 -16.37 20.18
CA ALA A 297 17.52 -17.48 20.70
C ALA A 297 17.38 -18.62 19.68
N HIS A 298 17.43 -18.30 18.39
CA HIS A 298 17.38 -19.23 17.27
C HIS A 298 18.36 -18.84 16.18
N SER A 299 18.81 -19.81 15.40
CA SER A 299 19.47 -19.52 14.13
C SER A 299 18.45 -19.00 13.09
N ASP A 300 18.92 -18.27 12.08
CA ASP A 300 18.03 -17.72 11.01
C ASP A 300 17.21 -18.82 10.33
N THR A 301 17.84 -19.98 10.09
CA THR A 301 17.17 -21.14 9.48
C THR A 301 16.13 -21.77 10.40
N GLU A 302 16.40 -21.84 11.70
CA GLU A 302 15.46 -22.38 12.69
C GLU A 302 14.26 -21.46 12.87
N ALA A 303 14.48 -20.15 13.04
CA ALA A 303 13.41 -19.14 13.08
C ALA A 303 12.54 -19.18 11.83
N ALA A 304 13.15 -19.32 10.64
CA ALA A 304 12.41 -19.48 9.38
C ALA A 304 11.57 -20.76 9.38
N ARG A 305 12.08 -21.89 9.88
CA ARG A 305 11.32 -23.15 9.98
C ARG A 305 10.14 -23.03 10.93
N GLN A 306 10.34 -22.43 12.11
CA GLN A 306 9.27 -22.20 13.08
C GLN A 306 8.17 -21.30 12.50
N MET A 307 8.56 -20.21 11.87
CA MET A 307 7.63 -19.30 11.19
C MET A 307 6.84 -20.03 10.09
N GLN A 308 7.51 -20.81 9.24
CA GLN A 308 6.82 -21.57 8.18
C GLN A 308 5.89 -22.66 8.74
N GLN A 309 6.26 -23.31 9.83
CA GLN A 309 5.39 -24.28 10.50
C GLN A 309 4.15 -23.60 11.10
N ALA A 310 4.33 -22.46 11.76
CA ALA A 310 3.21 -21.65 12.29
C ALA A 310 2.29 -21.19 11.17
N LYS A 311 2.85 -20.72 10.04
CA LYS A 311 2.07 -20.32 8.86
C LYS A 311 1.24 -21.47 8.28
N ARG A 312 1.81 -22.66 8.16
CA ARG A 312 1.05 -23.85 7.69
C ARG A 312 -0.13 -24.18 8.62
N ARG A 313 0.09 -24.11 9.94
CA ARG A 313 -0.99 -24.32 10.93
C ARG A 313 -2.07 -23.26 10.80
N LEU A 314 -1.68 -22.00 10.64
CA LEU A 314 -2.62 -20.90 10.41
C LEU A 314 -3.46 -21.14 9.16
N PHE A 315 -2.85 -21.48 8.02
CA PHE A 315 -3.57 -21.69 6.77
C PHE A 315 -4.48 -22.93 6.83
N ALA A 316 -4.03 -23.99 7.49
CA ALA A 316 -4.89 -25.17 7.73
C ALA A 316 -6.12 -24.83 8.59
N SER A 317 -6.04 -23.83 9.46
CA SER A 317 -7.21 -23.39 10.25
C SER A 317 -8.25 -22.61 9.42
N PHE A 318 -7.88 -22.05 8.26
CA PHE A 318 -8.82 -21.41 7.33
C PHE A 318 -9.65 -22.41 6.54
N GLU A 319 -9.13 -23.62 6.35
CA GLU A 319 -9.77 -24.74 5.62
C GLU A 319 -10.78 -25.53 6.47
N SER A 320 -11.33 -24.95 7.55
CA SER A 320 -12.40 -25.62 8.31
C SER A 320 -13.54 -25.99 7.36
N PRO A 321 -14.04 -27.25 7.38
CA PRO A 321 -15.00 -27.75 6.39
C PRO A 321 -16.25 -26.86 6.42
N ARG A 322 -16.56 -26.21 5.28
CA ARG A 322 -17.91 -25.69 5.05
C ARG A 322 -18.86 -26.84 5.32
N LYS A 323 -19.60 -26.79 6.44
CA LYS A 323 -20.70 -27.72 6.67
C LYS A 323 -21.69 -27.50 5.53
N TRP A 324 -21.65 -28.38 4.56
CA TRP A 324 -22.75 -28.52 3.61
C TRP A 324 -23.94 -28.93 4.44
N THR A 325 -24.78 -27.99 4.85
CA THR A 325 -26.13 -28.29 5.29
C THR A 325 -26.90 -28.69 4.06
N ALA A 326 -27.23 -29.98 3.99
CA ALA A 326 -28.09 -30.60 2.97
C ALA A 326 -29.51 -30.02 3.03
#